data_a7f2468f30fe59a280cb00c2dfb48f20
#
_entry.id   a7f2468f30fe59a280cb00c2dfb48f20
#
_cell.length_a   1.000
_cell.length_b   1.000
_cell.length_c   1.000
_cell.angle_alpha   90.00
_cell.angle_beta   90.00
_cell.angle_gamma   90.00
#
_symmetry.space_group_name_H-M   'P 1'
#
loop_
_entity.id
_entity.type
_entity.pdbx_description
1 polymer ?
#
loop_
_entity_poly.entity_id
_entity_poly.type
_entity_poly.pdbx_seq_one_letter_code
_entity_poly.pdbx_strand_id
1 'polypeptide(L)'
;MKDTTSLFITDSLDSLNPKKDTSILMMEEISNQEGKVFQCEMKDLRYFEQIVQANIVEIKDPISTPRVFTPIDQSLPLKDFNYVFMRKDPPVDDDFMNALHLLSQAELEGANVINRPAALQKFNEKILALRFSAWMPDTKVICKEDDLKNFKDRHSTIILKPLNGMGGELIYKFEELTSKNFEIFKSLTNNFQTMVMVQNFLPEIYEGDYRVLIIHGEPFPIALARFPQGDSFKANLAAGGKGQSREINSVQRKVGKEVGKLLMQEGVVFAGIDMIGDYLTEINITSPTGAREILVQSKQNPIQQLLQSL
;
A
#
# COMPACT_ATOMS: atom_id res chain seq x y z
N MET A 1 10.38 -6.59 -20.99
CA MET A 1 10.25 -7.76 -20.05
C MET A 1 10.37 -9.12 -20.77
N LYS A 2 10.70 -9.10 -22.05
CA LYS A 2 10.86 -10.36 -22.83
C LYS A 2 11.87 -11.31 -22.15
N ASP A 3 11.51 -12.60 -22.08
CA ASP A 3 12.29 -13.65 -21.45
C ASP A 3 12.62 -13.45 -19.95
N THR A 4 12.05 -12.44 -19.28
CA THR A 4 12.22 -12.25 -17.84
C THR A 4 11.31 -13.18 -17.04
N THR A 5 11.76 -13.54 -15.85
CA THR A 5 11.00 -14.31 -14.87
C THR A 5 10.67 -13.43 -13.66
N SER A 6 9.41 -13.34 -13.29
CA SER A 6 8.95 -12.51 -12.17
C SER A 6 8.13 -13.33 -11.18
N LEU A 7 8.54 -13.34 -9.92
CA LEU A 7 7.82 -13.98 -8.82
C LEU A 7 7.00 -12.92 -8.07
N PHE A 8 5.73 -13.20 -7.85
CA PHE A 8 4.84 -12.39 -7.04
C PHE A 8 4.51 -13.09 -5.73
N ILE A 9 4.80 -12.46 -4.62
CA ILE A 9 4.38 -12.91 -3.28
C ILE A 9 3.13 -12.12 -2.93
N THR A 10 1.97 -12.78 -2.96
CA THR A 10 0.66 -12.14 -2.80
C THR A 10 -0.22 -12.89 -1.81
N ASP A 11 -1.44 -12.42 -1.61
CA ASP A 11 -2.54 -13.23 -1.10
C ASP A 11 -2.88 -14.36 -2.09
N SER A 12 -3.77 -15.28 -1.69
CA SER A 12 -4.15 -16.38 -2.59
C SER A 12 -4.72 -15.84 -3.90
N LEU A 13 -4.40 -16.49 -5.02
CA LEU A 13 -4.86 -16.07 -6.36
C LEU A 13 -6.37 -15.89 -6.46
N ASP A 14 -7.13 -16.72 -5.74
CA ASP A 14 -8.60 -16.67 -5.76
C ASP A 14 -9.15 -15.43 -5.05
N SER A 15 -8.39 -14.83 -4.13
CA SER A 15 -8.78 -13.59 -3.44
C SER A 15 -8.53 -12.32 -4.25
N LEU A 16 -7.62 -12.39 -5.24
CA LEU A 16 -7.24 -11.23 -6.06
C LEU A 16 -8.31 -10.95 -7.13
N ASN A 17 -8.84 -9.73 -7.16
CA ASN A 17 -9.85 -9.33 -8.12
C ASN A 17 -9.20 -8.80 -9.43
N PRO A 18 -9.34 -9.50 -10.58
CA PRO A 18 -8.67 -9.11 -11.82
C PRO A 18 -9.10 -7.73 -12.36
N LYS A 19 -10.27 -7.25 -11.94
CA LYS A 19 -10.81 -5.96 -12.40
C LYS A 19 -10.32 -4.76 -11.60
N LYS A 20 -9.67 -4.99 -10.43
CA LYS A 20 -9.26 -3.92 -9.50
C LYS A 20 -7.80 -4.06 -9.04
N ASP A 21 -7.29 -5.28 -8.98
CA ASP A 21 -6.02 -5.57 -8.38
C ASP A 21 -4.84 -5.06 -9.22
N THR A 22 -3.93 -4.33 -8.57
CA THR A 22 -2.73 -3.79 -9.20
C THR A 22 -1.68 -4.87 -9.46
N SER A 23 -1.59 -5.90 -8.59
CA SER A 23 -0.65 -7.01 -8.78
C SER A 23 -1.05 -7.86 -9.99
N ILE A 24 -2.36 -8.07 -10.20
CA ILE A 24 -2.86 -8.72 -11.43
C ILE A 24 -2.55 -7.87 -12.67
N LEU A 25 -2.64 -6.54 -12.59
CA LEU A 25 -2.24 -5.67 -13.71
C LEU A 25 -0.74 -5.78 -14.00
N MET A 26 0.11 -5.86 -12.95
CA MET A 26 1.56 -6.09 -13.14
C MET A 26 1.83 -7.43 -13.83
N MET A 27 1.19 -8.50 -13.40
CA MET A 27 1.30 -9.82 -14.00
C MET A 27 0.88 -9.82 -15.47
N GLU A 28 -0.26 -9.18 -15.78
CA GLU A 28 -0.78 -9.01 -17.14
C GLU A 28 0.21 -8.26 -18.05
N GLU A 29 0.75 -7.13 -17.58
CA GLU A 29 1.70 -6.33 -18.36
C GLU A 29 3.03 -7.07 -18.61
N ILE A 30 3.50 -7.86 -17.65
CA ILE A 30 4.68 -8.72 -17.84
C ILE A 30 4.39 -9.82 -18.86
N SER A 31 3.24 -10.50 -18.75
CA SER A 31 2.83 -11.54 -19.68
C SER A 31 2.66 -11.01 -21.12
N ASN A 32 2.07 -9.81 -21.27
CA ASN A 32 1.90 -9.13 -22.56
C ASN A 32 3.25 -8.79 -23.23
N GLN A 33 4.31 -8.69 -22.44
CA GLN A 33 5.69 -8.45 -22.91
C GLN A 33 6.51 -9.75 -23.01
N GLU A 34 5.87 -10.90 -23.11
CA GLU A 34 6.49 -12.22 -23.21
C GLU A 34 7.36 -12.61 -22.00
N GLY A 35 7.13 -11.99 -20.83
CA GLY A 35 7.75 -12.41 -19.56
C GLY A 35 6.96 -13.54 -18.90
N LYS A 36 7.64 -14.35 -18.10
CA LYS A 36 7.02 -15.42 -17.31
C LYS A 36 6.67 -14.92 -15.93
N VAL A 37 5.47 -15.25 -15.49
CA VAL A 37 4.92 -14.84 -14.20
C VAL A 37 4.73 -16.05 -13.31
N PHE A 38 5.24 -15.95 -12.08
CA PHE A 38 5.09 -16.93 -11.03
C PHE A 38 4.46 -16.30 -9.80
N GLN A 39 3.81 -17.10 -8.97
CA GLN A 39 3.18 -16.65 -7.75
C GLN A 39 3.42 -17.65 -6.61
N CYS A 40 3.55 -17.12 -5.40
CA CYS A 40 3.45 -17.86 -4.14
C CYS A 40 2.78 -17.00 -3.07
N GLU A 41 2.36 -17.64 -1.97
CA GLU A 41 1.97 -16.95 -0.75
C GLU A 41 3.17 -16.86 0.23
N MET A 42 3.08 -16.04 1.28
CA MET A 42 4.16 -15.94 2.29
C MET A 42 4.48 -17.30 2.95
N LYS A 43 3.47 -18.14 3.18
CA LYS A 43 3.62 -19.49 3.76
C LYS A 43 4.45 -20.46 2.89
N ASP A 44 4.62 -20.14 1.62
CA ASP A 44 5.36 -20.95 0.66
C ASP A 44 6.85 -20.62 0.64
N LEU A 45 7.27 -19.50 1.30
CA LEU A 45 8.65 -19.13 1.49
C LEU A 45 9.32 -20.06 2.51
N ARG A 46 10.58 -20.43 2.23
CA ARG A 46 11.36 -21.23 3.17
C ARG A 46 12.86 -20.99 3.00
N TYR A 47 13.61 -21.20 4.06
CA TYR A 47 15.08 -21.32 4.01
C TYR A 47 15.45 -22.78 4.11
N PHE A 48 16.00 -23.33 3.04
CA PHE A 48 16.35 -24.74 2.95
C PHE A 48 17.61 -24.91 2.08
N GLU A 49 18.51 -25.84 2.45
CA GLU A 49 19.80 -26.03 1.77
C GLU A 49 20.63 -24.74 1.63
N GLN A 50 20.60 -23.91 2.70
CA GLN A 50 21.32 -22.64 2.81
C GLN A 50 20.90 -21.57 1.79
N ILE A 51 19.67 -21.64 1.27
CA ILE A 51 19.15 -20.67 0.33
C ILE A 51 17.66 -20.40 0.57
N VAL A 52 17.24 -19.18 0.32
CA VAL A 52 15.80 -18.80 0.35
C VAL A 52 15.15 -19.23 -0.96
N GLN A 53 14.09 -19.99 -0.85
CA GLN A 53 13.35 -20.56 -1.98
C GLN A 53 11.84 -20.54 -1.70
N ALA A 54 11.03 -20.73 -2.72
CA ALA A 54 9.58 -20.79 -2.60
C ALA A 54 8.99 -21.97 -3.39
N ASN A 55 7.89 -22.53 -2.87
CA ASN A 55 6.98 -23.34 -3.67
C ASN A 55 6.13 -22.40 -4.50
N ILE A 56 6.06 -22.61 -5.80
CA ILE A 56 5.48 -21.64 -6.73
C ILE A 56 4.49 -22.27 -7.70
N VAL A 57 3.65 -21.45 -8.28
CA VAL A 57 2.85 -21.79 -9.46
C VAL A 57 3.21 -20.85 -10.61
N GLU A 58 3.23 -21.35 -11.83
CA GLU A 58 3.36 -20.51 -13.03
C GLU A 58 1.98 -20.03 -13.47
N ILE A 59 1.80 -18.72 -13.60
CA ILE A 59 0.56 -18.10 -14.05
C ILE A 59 0.55 -18.07 -15.56
N LYS A 60 -0.41 -18.77 -16.18
CA LYS A 60 -0.56 -18.82 -17.65
C LYS A 60 -1.46 -17.71 -18.18
N ASP A 61 -2.48 -17.34 -17.40
CA ASP A 61 -3.39 -16.25 -17.73
C ASP A 61 -3.80 -15.50 -16.44
N PRO A 62 -3.19 -14.32 -16.19
CA PRO A 62 -3.43 -13.56 -14.97
C PRO A 62 -4.87 -13.04 -14.81
N ILE A 63 -5.61 -12.85 -15.92
CA ILE A 63 -6.95 -12.24 -15.89
C ILE A 63 -8.08 -13.26 -15.97
N SER A 64 -7.81 -14.52 -16.28
CA SER A 64 -8.83 -15.58 -16.40
C SER A 64 -9.57 -15.81 -15.07
N THR A 65 -10.81 -16.25 -15.18
CA THR A 65 -11.61 -16.66 -14.03
C THR A 65 -12.36 -17.95 -14.42
N PRO A 66 -12.04 -19.09 -13.83
CA PRO A 66 -10.99 -19.33 -12.83
C PRO A 66 -9.57 -19.08 -13.36
N ARG A 67 -8.60 -18.90 -12.45
CA ARG A 67 -7.20 -18.70 -12.80
C ARG A 67 -6.62 -19.91 -13.51
N VAL A 68 -5.82 -19.67 -14.55
CA VAL A 68 -5.06 -20.70 -15.24
C VAL A 68 -3.61 -20.65 -14.76
N PHE A 69 -3.20 -21.65 -14.00
CA PHE A 69 -1.84 -21.77 -13.50
C PHE A 69 -1.36 -23.24 -13.58
N THR A 70 -0.05 -23.41 -13.54
CA THR A 70 0.60 -24.72 -13.52
C THR A 70 1.44 -24.83 -12.26
N PRO A 71 1.17 -25.77 -11.35
CA PRO A 71 2.05 -26.06 -10.23
C PRO A 71 3.45 -26.46 -10.71
N ILE A 72 4.46 -26.04 -9.95
CA ILE A 72 5.85 -26.45 -10.16
C ILE A 72 6.21 -27.43 -9.04
N ASP A 73 6.63 -28.63 -9.41
CA ASP A 73 6.83 -29.73 -8.46
C ASP A 73 8.03 -29.54 -7.51
N GLN A 74 8.87 -28.55 -7.79
CA GLN A 74 10.04 -28.21 -6.96
C GLN A 74 10.03 -26.77 -6.52
N SER A 75 10.64 -26.50 -5.36
CA SER A 75 10.89 -25.13 -4.92
C SER A 75 12.01 -24.51 -5.74
N LEU A 76 11.89 -23.23 -6.04
CA LEU A 76 12.92 -22.48 -6.76
C LEU A 76 13.56 -21.40 -5.87
N PRO A 77 14.89 -21.21 -5.96
CA PRO A 77 15.58 -20.13 -5.28
C PRO A 77 15.07 -18.75 -5.75
N LEU A 78 14.88 -17.83 -4.81
CA LEU A 78 14.39 -16.50 -5.16
C LEU A 78 15.36 -15.72 -6.05
N LYS A 79 16.67 -15.97 -5.90
CA LYS A 79 17.72 -15.33 -6.72
C LYS A 79 17.68 -15.72 -8.21
N ASP A 80 16.96 -16.80 -8.57
CA ASP A 80 16.85 -17.26 -9.97
C ASP A 80 15.77 -16.47 -10.74
N PHE A 81 15.01 -15.62 -10.05
CA PHE A 81 14.06 -14.70 -10.69
C PHE A 81 14.72 -13.36 -10.98
N ASN A 82 14.40 -12.77 -12.16
CA ASN A 82 14.83 -11.42 -12.49
C ASN A 82 14.24 -10.39 -11.51
N TYR A 83 12.98 -10.61 -11.07
CA TYR A 83 12.29 -9.76 -10.14
C TYR A 83 11.44 -10.57 -9.14
N VAL A 84 11.48 -10.19 -7.88
CA VAL A 84 10.63 -10.71 -6.82
C VAL A 84 9.79 -9.56 -6.27
N PHE A 85 8.49 -9.56 -6.52
CA PHE A 85 7.57 -8.51 -6.06
C PHE A 85 6.89 -8.93 -4.76
N MET A 86 7.19 -8.21 -3.66
CA MET A 86 6.43 -8.35 -2.40
C MET A 86 5.15 -7.53 -2.51
N ARG A 87 4.04 -8.21 -2.78
CA ARG A 87 2.73 -7.61 -3.05
C ARG A 87 1.62 -8.16 -2.17
N LYS A 88 1.98 -8.81 -1.07
CA LYS A 88 1.04 -9.21 -0.02
C LYS A 88 0.40 -7.96 0.59
N ASP A 89 -0.92 -7.97 0.69
CA ASP A 89 -1.66 -6.88 1.34
C ASP A 89 -1.41 -6.88 2.86
N PRO A 90 -1.44 -5.71 3.52
CA PRO A 90 -1.46 -5.67 4.98
C PRO A 90 -2.55 -6.57 5.59
N PRO A 91 -2.51 -6.95 6.87
CA PRO A 91 -1.73 -6.31 7.92
C PRO A 91 -0.24 -6.68 7.89
N VAL A 92 0.61 -5.74 8.33
CA VAL A 92 2.02 -5.99 8.59
C VAL A 92 2.11 -6.56 10.02
N ASP A 93 1.91 -7.85 10.12
CA ASP A 93 1.98 -8.65 11.35
C ASP A 93 3.33 -9.39 11.47
N ASP A 94 3.45 -10.25 12.47
CA ASP A 94 4.68 -11.01 12.71
C ASP A 94 5.02 -11.95 11.53
N ASP A 95 4.02 -12.56 10.89
CA ASP A 95 4.24 -13.42 9.72
C ASP A 95 4.71 -12.61 8.52
N PHE A 96 4.15 -11.43 8.30
CA PHE A 96 4.62 -10.49 7.28
C PHE A 96 6.07 -10.06 7.55
N MET A 97 6.40 -9.73 8.82
CA MET A 97 7.76 -9.37 9.21
C MET A 97 8.74 -10.53 9.03
N ASN A 98 8.37 -11.78 9.37
CA ASN A 98 9.18 -12.96 9.14
C ASN A 98 9.44 -13.21 7.65
N ALA A 99 8.42 -13.02 6.80
CA ALA A 99 8.60 -13.07 5.34
C ALA A 99 9.59 -12.00 4.85
N LEU A 100 9.51 -10.77 5.36
CA LEU A 100 10.47 -9.70 5.02
C LEU A 100 11.90 -10.02 5.48
N HIS A 101 12.09 -10.72 6.62
CA HIS A 101 13.40 -11.18 7.06
C HIS A 101 13.98 -12.22 6.09
N LEU A 102 13.16 -13.18 5.63
CA LEU A 102 13.57 -14.12 4.59
C LEU A 102 13.90 -13.42 3.27
N LEU A 103 13.11 -12.43 2.86
CA LEU A 103 13.37 -11.66 1.65
C LEU A 103 14.65 -10.83 1.75
N SER A 104 14.97 -10.29 2.94
CA SER A 104 16.26 -9.62 3.16
C SER A 104 17.43 -10.60 3.05
N GLN A 105 17.25 -11.84 3.51
CA GLN A 105 18.26 -12.89 3.29
C GLN A 105 18.39 -13.25 1.81
N ALA A 106 17.26 -13.33 1.08
CA ALA A 106 17.28 -13.56 -0.37
C ALA A 106 18.01 -12.45 -1.14
N GLU A 107 17.88 -11.17 -0.72
CA GLU A 107 18.68 -10.06 -1.30
C GLU A 107 20.19 -10.29 -1.12
N LEU A 108 20.63 -10.76 0.05
CA LEU A 108 22.04 -11.10 0.30
C LEU A 108 22.51 -12.26 -0.59
N GLU A 109 21.61 -13.14 -1.02
CA GLU A 109 21.87 -14.24 -1.94
C GLU A 109 21.82 -13.81 -3.43
N GLY A 110 21.42 -12.57 -3.70
CA GLY A 110 21.37 -11.98 -5.04
C GLY A 110 19.98 -11.83 -5.65
N ALA A 111 18.90 -12.06 -4.89
CA ALA A 111 17.54 -11.81 -5.35
C ALA A 111 17.27 -10.30 -5.49
N ASN A 112 16.54 -9.90 -6.53
CA ASN A 112 16.09 -8.53 -6.75
C ASN A 112 14.67 -8.36 -6.25
N VAL A 113 14.51 -7.92 -4.99
CA VAL A 113 13.20 -7.79 -4.32
C VAL A 113 12.65 -6.37 -4.42
N ILE A 114 11.40 -6.24 -4.84
CA ILE A 114 10.68 -4.96 -5.06
C ILE A 114 9.37 -4.95 -4.24
N ASN A 115 9.12 -3.93 -3.39
CA ASN A 115 10.06 -2.92 -2.88
C ASN A 115 11.07 -3.57 -1.96
N ARG A 116 12.16 -2.86 -1.67
CA ARG A 116 13.24 -3.38 -0.84
C ARG A 116 12.75 -3.82 0.54
N PRO A 117 12.98 -5.06 0.99
CA PRO A 117 12.48 -5.57 2.27
C PRO A 117 12.88 -4.72 3.48
N ALA A 118 14.11 -4.22 3.49
CA ALA A 118 14.59 -3.35 4.56
C ALA A 118 13.75 -2.06 4.72
N ALA A 119 13.22 -1.50 3.64
CA ALA A 119 12.33 -0.34 3.70
C ALA A 119 10.96 -0.72 4.26
N LEU A 120 10.41 -1.88 3.85
CA LEU A 120 9.13 -2.37 4.35
C LEU A 120 9.18 -2.72 5.85
N GLN A 121 10.32 -3.22 6.34
CA GLN A 121 10.57 -3.45 7.77
C GLN A 121 10.71 -2.16 8.56
N LYS A 122 11.35 -1.14 7.96
CA LYS A 122 11.70 0.12 8.62
C LYS A 122 10.51 1.05 8.84
N PHE A 123 9.53 1.04 7.95
CA PHE A 123 8.50 2.05 7.89
C PHE A 123 7.09 1.52 8.12
N ASN A 124 6.39 2.14 9.05
CA ASN A 124 4.94 2.09 9.10
C ASN A 124 4.38 3.19 8.19
N GLU A 125 3.42 2.88 7.34
CA GLU A 125 2.86 3.74 6.29
C GLU A 125 2.25 5.05 6.81
N LYS A 126 1.68 5.05 8.02
CA LYS A 126 1.15 6.25 8.67
C LYS A 126 2.23 7.05 9.40
N ILE A 127 3.14 6.37 10.09
CA ILE A 127 4.25 7.02 10.81
C ILE A 127 5.26 7.63 9.84
N LEU A 128 5.49 7.00 8.68
CA LEU A 128 6.38 7.54 7.65
C LEU A 128 5.94 8.94 7.19
N ALA A 129 4.63 9.18 7.07
CA ALA A 129 4.09 10.47 6.67
C ALA A 129 4.51 11.62 7.62
N LEU A 130 4.78 11.33 8.92
CA LEU A 130 5.24 12.34 9.89
C LEU A 130 6.56 13.01 9.50
N ARG A 131 7.38 12.38 8.66
CA ARG A 131 8.59 13.01 8.11
C ARG A 131 8.29 14.21 7.21
N PHE A 132 7.05 14.31 6.75
CA PHE A 132 6.53 15.37 5.90
C PHE A 132 5.46 16.18 6.63
N SER A 133 5.65 16.41 7.93
CA SER A 133 4.67 17.07 8.82
C SER A 133 4.21 18.46 8.34
N ALA A 134 5.04 19.17 7.57
CA ALA A 134 4.66 20.44 6.94
C ALA A 134 3.53 20.30 5.90
N TRP A 135 3.33 19.09 5.36
CA TRP A 135 2.27 18.74 4.41
C TRP A 135 1.10 17.99 5.05
N MET A 136 1.19 17.68 6.36
CA MET A 136 0.14 16.95 7.06
C MET A 136 -0.85 17.91 7.74
N PRO A 137 -2.10 17.49 7.98
CA PRO A 137 -2.94 18.16 8.94
C PRO A 137 -2.32 18.07 10.34
N ASP A 138 -2.76 18.88 11.30
CA ASP A 138 -2.31 18.69 12.68
C ASP A 138 -2.52 17.24 13.09
N THR A 139 -1.45 16.59 13.50
CA THR A 139 -1.38 15.14 13.71
C THR A 139 -0.63 14.83 15.00
N LYS A 140 -1.16 13.89 15.78
CA LYS A 140 -0.48 13.32 16.94
C LYS A 140 -0.57 11.79 16.90
N VAL A 141 0.37 11.14 17.56
CA VAL A 141 0.31 9.71 17.85
C VAL A 141 0.23 9.59 19.37
N ILE A 142 -0.86 9.05 19.87
CA ILE A 142 -1.23 9.08 21.29
C ILE A 142 -1.78 7.73 21.75
N CYS A 143 -1.76 7.50 23.06
CA CYS A 143 -2.47 6.38 23.69
C CYS A 143 -3.21 6.78 24.98
N LYS A 144 -3.04 8.03 25.46
CA LYS A 144 -3.62 8.49 26.73
C LYS A 144 -4.84 9.36 26.48
N GLU A 145 -5.81 9.28 27.39
CA GLU A 145 -7.05 10.04 27.33
C GLU A 145 -6.84 11.55 27.40
N ASP A 146 -5.90 12.01 28.24
CA ASP A 146 -5.61 13.44 28.37
C ASP A 146 -5.03 14.02 27.07
N ASP A 147 -4.20 13.26 26.34
CA ASP A 147 -3.68 13.68 25.04
C ASP A 147 -4.83 13.84 24.02
N LEU A 148 -5.80 12.92 24.05
CA LEU A 148 -6.99 12.99 23.19
C LEU A 148 -7.84 14.23 23.51
N LYS A 149 -8.10 14.50 24.80
CA LYS A 149 -8.84 15.70 25.24
C LYS A 149 -8.12 16.97 24.78
N ASN A 150 -6.83 17.08 25.09
CA ASN A 150 -6.00 18.23 24.71
C ASN A 150 -5.96 18.46 23.19
N PHE A 151 -5.99 17.39 22.40
CA PHE A 151 -6.05 17.51 20.94
C PHE A 151 -7.44 17.97 20.47
N LYS A 152 -8.50 17.37 21.01
CA LYS A 152 -9.89 17.70 20.66
C LYS A 152 -10.27 19.13 21.03
N ASP A 153 -9.76 19.66 22.14
CA ASP A 153 -10.03 21.04 22.59
C ASP A 153 -9.54 22.09 21.56
N ARG A 154 -8.58 21.74 20.71
CA ARG A 154 -8.04 22.61 19.67
C ARG A 154 -8.70 22.43 18.31
N HIS A 155 -9.51 21.38 18.14
CA HIS A 155 -10.11 21.01 16.86
C HIS A 155 -11.60 20.70 17.01
N SER A 156 -12.44 21.28 16.16
CA SER A 156 -13.89 21.04 16.17
C SER A 156 -14.24 19.58 15.87
N THR A 157 -13.49 18.94 14.96
CA THR A 157 -13.68 17.56 14.55
C THR A 157 -12.32 16.89 14.37
N ILE A 158 -12.21 15.67 14.84
CA ILE A 158 -10.97 14.88 14.76
C ILE A 158 -11.22 13.50 14.16
N ILE A 159 -10.18 12.94 13.57
CA ILE A 159 -10.14 11.57 13.06
C ILE A 159 -9.19 10.74 13.90
N LEU A 160 -9.64 9.56 14.31
CA LEU A 160 -8.81 8.53 14.93
C LEU A 160 -8.64 7.36 13.98
N LYS A 161 -7.41 6.85 13.89
CA LYS A 161 -7.10 5.67 13.08
C LYS A 161 -6.00 4.83 13.73
N PRO A 162 -6.10 3.48 13.71
CA PRO A 162 -5.04 2.61 14.18
C PRO A 162 -3.81 2.73 13.25
N LEU A 163 -2.62 2.51 13.79
CA LEU A 163 -1.39 2.58 13.01
C LEU A 163 -1.26 1.43 12.00
N ASN A 164 -1.80 0.26 12.32
CA ASN A 164 -1.70 -0.96 11.51
C ASN A 164 -2.96 -1.28 10.70
N GLY A 165 -3.95 -0.38 10.68
CA GLY A 165 -5.19 -0.55 9.92
C GLY A 165 -5.01 -0.23 8.43
N MET A 166 -5.80 -0.90 7.57
CA MET A 166 -5.86 -0.69 6.13
C MET A 166 -7.29 -0.45 5.64
N GLY A 167 -7.47 -0.03 4.38
CA GLY A 167 -8.78 0.01 3.72
C GLY A 167 -9.84 0.94 4.34
N GLY A 168 -9.47 1.79 5.30
CA GLY A 168 -10.41 2.64 6.03
C GLY A 168 -11.10 1.95 7.21
N GLU A 169 -10.65 0.73 7.57
CA GLU A 169 -11.16 0.03 8.75
C GLU A 169 -10.77 0.75 10.04
N LEU A 170 -11.64 0.68 11.03
CA LEU A 170 -11.45 1.28 12.36
C LEU A 170 -11.05 2.77 12.34
N ILE A 171 -11.44 3.50 11.28
CA ILE A 171 -11.33 4.97 11.26
C ILE A 171 -12.61 5.56 11.84
N TYR A 172 -12.44 6.44 12.82
CA TYR A 172 -13.55 7.09 13.52
C TYR A 172 -13.44 8.61 13.43
N LYS A 173 -14.58 9.26 13.27
CA LYS A 173 -14.75 10.72 13.28
C LYS A 173 -15.43 11.13 14.58
N PHE A 174 -14.81 12.02 15.34
CA PHE A 174 -15.35 12.56 16.59
C PHE A 174 -15.58 14.06 16.46
N GLU A 175 -16.84 14.47 16.55
CA GLU A 175 -17.25 15.86 16.65
C GLU A 175 -17.29 16.30 18.11
N GLU A 176 -17.58 15.36 19.02
CA GLU A 176 -17.59 15.56 20.48
C GLU A 176 -16.87 14.39 21.16
N LEU A 177 -16.44 14.59 22.42
CA LEU A 177 -15.92 13.51 23.26
C LEU A 177 -17.01 13.01 24.20
N THR A 178 -17.91 12.20 23.69
CA THR A 178 -18.93 11.52 24.50
C THR A 178 -18.31 10.29 25.22
N SER A 179 -19.01 9.75 26.21
CA SER A 179 -18.60 8.49 26.89
C SER A 179 -18.41 7.36 25.88
N LYS A 180 -19.27 7.28 24.82
CA LYS A 180 -19.14 6.30 23.76
C LYS A 180 -17.83 6.48 22.98
N ASN A 181 -17.43 7.71 22.70
CA ASN A 181 -16.20 8.02 21.97
C ASN A 181 -14.95 7.67 22.79
N PHE A 182 -15.01 7.85 24.11
CA PHE A 182 -13.96 7.38 25.01
C PHE A 182 -13.85 5.83 25.04
N GLU A 183 -14.96 5.11 25.04
CA GLU A 183 -14.93 3.65 24.95
C GLU A 183 -14.34 3.16 23.62
N ILE A 184 -14.64 3.84 22.50
CA ILE A 184 -14.01 3.56 21.20
C ILE A 184 -12.50 3.82 21.29
N PHE A 185 -12.07 4.97 21.82
CA PHE A 185 -10.66 5.28 21.99
C PHE A 185 -9.95 4.25 22.88
N LYS A 186 -10.55 3.88 24.01
CA LYS A 186 -10.04 2.86 24.92
C LYS A 186 -9.90 1.50 24.25
N SER A 187 -10.88 1.12 23.41
CA SER A 187 -10.82 -0.12 22.61
C SER A 187 -9.69 -0.06 21.59
N LEU A 188 -9.59 1.02 20.79
CA LEU A 188 -8.55 1.21 19.79
C LEU A 188 -7.14 1.21 20.39
N THR A 189 -7.00 1.77 21.59
CA THR A 189 -5.72 1.82 22.29
C THR A 189 -5.46 0.56 23.15
N ASN A 190 -6.27 -0.48 23.04
CA ASN A 190 -6.15 -1.66 23.89
C ASN A 190 -5.95 -1.28 25.36
N ASN A 191 -6.92 -0.57 25.95
CA ASN A 191 -6.84 -0.03 27.31
C ASN A 191 -5.56 0.82 27.54
N PHE A 192 -5.29 1.76 26.63
CA PHE A 192 -4.17 2.71 26.70
C PHE A 192 -2.77 2.08 26.64
N GLN A 193 -2.64 0.90 26.02
CA GLN A 193 -1.38 0.20 25.81
C GLN A 193 -0.85 0.35 24.37
N THR A 194 -1.74 0.64 23.40
CA THR A 194 -1.41 0.72 21.97
C THR A 194 -1.58 2.15 21.48
N MET A 195 -0.64 2.62 20.68
CA MET A 195 -0.71 3.96 20.07
C MET A 195 -1.69 3.98 18.91
N VAL A 196 -2.39 5.10 18.77
CA VAL A 196 -3.25 5.44 17.63
C VAL A 196 -2.86 6.81 17.07
N MET A 197 -3.13 7.05 15.79
CA MET A 197 -3.00 8.37 15.19
C MET A 197 -4.30 9.14 15.35
N VAL A 198 -4.18 10.41 15.79
CA VAL A 198 -5.27 11.38 15.77
C VAL A 198 -4.89 12.54 14.86
N GLN A 199 -5.84 12.98 14.04
CA GLN A 199 -5.65 14.06 13.07
C GLN A 199 -6.85 15.03 13.10
N ASN A 200 -6.59 16.30 12.77
CA ASN A 200 -7.68 17.22 12.44
C ASN A 200 -8.47 16.68 11.23
N PHE A 201 -9.79 16.75 11.28
CA PHE A 201 -10.65 16.36 10.16
C PHE A 201 -10.48 17.36 9.00
N LEU A 202 -10.37 16.84 7.81
CA LEU A 202 -10.28 17.61 6.57
C LEU A 202 -11.61 17.51 5.82
N PRO A 203 -12.42 18.56 5.79
CA PRO A 203 -13.69 18.57 5.06
C PRO A 203 -13.51 18.39 3.54
N GLU A 204 -12.33 18.69 3.01
CA GLU A 204 -11.93 18.46 1.61
C GLU A 204 -12.00 17.00 1.20
N ILE A 205 -12.20 16.06 2.14
CA ILE A 205 -12.46 14.63 1.85
C ILE A 205 -13.65 14.44 0.91
N TYR A 206 -14.64 15.31 0.99
CA TYR A 206 -15.82 15.28 0.12
C TYR A 206 -15.51 15.76 -1.31
N GLU A 207 -14.38 16.44 -1.51
CA GLU A 207 -13.83 16.82 -2.83
C GLU A 207 -12.89 15.72 -3.38
N GLY A 208 -12.55 14.74 -2.56
CA GLY A 208 -11.79 13.55 -2.90
C GLY A 208 -10.57 13.30 -2.03
N ASP A 209 -10.30 12.02 -1.83
CA ASP A 209 -9.05 11.47 -1.30
C ASP A 209 -8.23 10.94 -2.48
N TYR A 210 -7.13 11.60 -2.79
CA TYR A 210 -6.34 11.36 -4.00
C TYR A 210 -5.23 10.35 -3.73
N ARG A 211 -5.33 9.16 -4.32
CA ARG A 211 -4.22 8.19 -4.42
C ARG A 211 -3.33 8.59 -5.59
N VAL A 212 -2.18 9.20 -5.28
CA VAL A 212 -1.13 9.52 -6.26
C VAL A 212 -0.08 8.42 -6.23
N LEU A 213 0.12 7.72 -7.35
CA LEU A 213 1.16 6.70 -7.46
C LEU A 213 2.53 7.36 -7.64
N ILE A 214 3.53 6.85 -6.92
CA ILE A 214 4.93 7.26 -7.02
C ILE A 214 5.69 6.11 -7.67
N ILE A 215 6.32 6.39 -8.81
CA ILE A 215 7.04 5.41 -9.62
C ILE A 215 8.47 5.91 -9.83
N HIS A 216 9.44 5.16 -9.35
CA HIS A 216 10.86 5.58 -9.37
C HIS A 216 11.07 7.03 -8.90
N GLY A 217 10.43 7.38 -7.79
CA GLY A 217 10.55 8.69 -7.16
C GLY A 217 9.72 9.80 -7.80
N GLU A 218 9.07 9.56 -8.94
CA GLU A 218 8.26 10.57 -9.63
C GLU A 218 6.76 10.29 -9.47
N PRO A 219 5.93 11.30 -9.15
CA PRO A 219 4.49 11.13 -9.10
C PRO A 219 3.91 10.93 -10.50
N PHE A 220 3.10 9.90 -10.65
CA PHE A 220 2.34 9.66 -11.88
C PHE A 220 1.36 10.81 -12.14
N PRO A 221 1.22 11.30 -13.38
CA PRO A 221 0.46 12.53 -13.66
C PRO A 221 -1.06 12.41 -13.41
N ILE A 222 -1.56 11.19 -13.32
CA ILE A 222 -2.98 10.89 -13.03
C ILE A 222 -3.09 10.20 -11.68
N ALA A 223 -3.92 10.74 -10.79
CA ALA A 223 -4.30 10.15 -9.52
C ALA A 223 -5.67 9.48 -9.61
N LEU A 224 -5.93 8.58 -8.67
CA LEU A 224 -7.27 8.08 -8.40
C LEU A 224 -7.90 8.88 -7.27
N ALA A 225 -8.79 9.82 -7.60
CA ALA A 225 -9.61 10.55 -6.64
C ALA A 225 -10.73 9.62 -6.15
N ARG A 226 -10.81 9.38 -4.86
CA ARG A 226 -11.79 8.51 -4.20
C ARG A 226 -12.77 9.38 -3.43
N PHE A 227 -14.05 9.18 -3.65
CA PHE A 227 -15.13 9.99 -3.08
C PHE A 227 -15.94 9.15 -2.10
N PRO A 228 -16.21 9.66 -0.88
CA PRO A 228 -17.16 9.05 0.03
C PRO A 228 -18.53 8.91 -0.63
N GLN A 229 -19.31 7.92 -0.22
CA GLN A 229 -20.66 7.70 -0.73
C GLN A 229 -21.69 7.78 0.40
N GLY A 230 -22.87 8.34 0.10
CA GLY A 230 -23.93 8.55 1.08
C GLY A 230 -23.45 9.46 2.23
N ASP A 231 -23.77 9.09 3.47
CA ASP A 231 -23.40 9.84 4.69
C ASP A 231 -22.00 9.46 5.22
N SER A 232 -21.25 8.64 4.48
CA SER A 232 -19.90 8.24 4.88
C SER A 232 -18.89 9.39 4.68
N PHE A 233 -17.89 9.46 5.54
CA PHE A 233 -16.70 10.27 5.33
C PHE A 233 -15.50 9.43 4.84
N LYS A 234 -15.67 8.12 4.66
CA LYS A 234 -14.62 7.20 4.22
C LYS A 234 -14.62 7.11 2.70
N ALA A 235 -13.52 7.47 2.08
CA ALA A 235 -13.35 7.49 0.63
C ALA A 235 -12.70 6.22 0.07
N ASN A 236 -12.12 5.36 0.91
CA ASN A 236 -11.43 4.14 0.50
C ASN A 236 -12.36 3.24 -0.34
N LEU A 237 -11.86 2.70 -1.46
CA LEU A 237 -12.65 1.81 -2.33
C LEU A 237 -13.15 0.56 -1.61
N ALA A 238 -12.35 0.01 -0.67
CA ALA A 238 -12.75 -1.12 0.18
C ALA A 238 -13.92 -0.76 1.12
N ALA A 239 -14.02 0.51 1.53
CA ALA A 239 -15.11 1.03 2.35
C ALA A 239 -16.34 1.51 1.53
N GLY A 240 -16.37 1.21 0.22
CA GLY A 240 -17.48 1.58 -0.66
C GLY A 240 -17.31 2.93 -1.37
N GLY A 241 -16.16 3.57 -1.27
CA GLY A 241 -15.85 4.79 -2.02
C GLY A 241 -15.90 4.59 -3.54
N LYS A 242 -16.09 5.67 -4.28
CA LYS A 242 -16.11 5.66 -5.75
C LYS A 242 -14.87 6.37 -6.29
N GLY A 243 -14.12 5.67 -7.15
CA GLY A 243 -12.89 6.19 -7.75
C GLY A 243 -13.12 6.89 -9.08
N GLN A 244 -12.45 8.02 -9.30
CA GLN A 244 -12.38 8.74 -10.55
C GLN A 244 -10.95 9.16 -10.83
N SER A 245 -10.43 8.86 -12.04
CA SER A 245 -9.10 9.34 -12.44
C SER A 245 -9.11 10.83 -12.71
N ARG A 246 -8.11 11.55 -12.16
CA ARG A 246 -7.93 13.00 -12.31
C ARG A 246 -6.46 13.34 -12.44
N GLU A 247 -6.14 14.39 -13.18
CA GLU A 247 -4.78 14.96 -13.19
C GLU A 247 -4.40 15.46 -11.79
N ILE A 248 -3.14 15.26 -11.42
CA ILE A 248 -2.61 15.77 -10.16
C ILE A 248 -2.36 17.29 -10.27
N ASN A 249 -2.66 18.02 -9.19
CA ASN A 249 -2.38 19.45 -9.11
C ASN A 249 -0.88 19.72 -8.78
N SER A 250 -0.51 21.01 -8.72
CA SER A 250 0.87 21.42 -8.44
C SER A 250 1.37 21.03 -7.04
N VAL A 251 0.49 21.04 -6.03
CA VAL A 251 0.82 20.66 -4.65
C VAL A 251 1.03 19.16 -4.57
N GLN A 252 0.12 18.36 -5.11
CA GLN A 252 0.24 16.90 -5.17
C GLN A 252 1.53 16.48 -5.89
N ARG A 253 1.87 17.16 -6.99
CA ARG A 253 3.13 16.93 -7.71
C ARG A 253 4.34 17.28 -6.86
N LYS A 254 4.31 18.39 -6.13
CA LYS A 254 5.41 18.82 -5.27
C LYS A 254 5.62 17.83 -4.12
N VAL A 255 4.54 17.51 -3.38
CA VAL A 255 4.58 16.54 -2.27
C VAL A 255 5.03 15.17 -2.77
N GLY A 256 4.48 14.71 -3.91
CA GLY A 256 4.87 13.44 -4.52
C GLY A 256 6.37 13.36 -4.83
N LYS A 257 6.99 14.43 -5.34
CA LYS A 257 8.43 14.50 -5.59
C LYS A 257 9.26 14.48 -4.30
N GLU A 258 8.84 15.23 -3.29
CA GLU A 258 9.54 15.25 -1.99
C GLU A 258 9.50 13.87 -1.31
N VAL A 259 8.34 13.22 -1.30
CA VAL A 259 8.19 11.86 -0.80
C VAL A 259 8.98 10.87 -1.65
N GLY A 260 8.86 10.95 -2.97
CA GLY A 260 9.54 10.07 -3.92
C GLY A 260 11.06 10.08 -3.77
N LYS A 261 11.65 11.26 -3.50
CA LYS A 261 13.10 11.38 -3.24
C LYS A 261 13.53 10.56 -2.02
N LEU A 262 12.76 10.58 -0.93
CA LEU A 262 13.04 9.75 0.25
C LEU A 262 12.87 8.27 -0.08
N LEU A 263 11.78 7.91 -0.76
CA LEU A 263 11.46 6.52 -1.09
C LEU A 263 12.55 5.88 -1.95
N MET A 264 13.09 6.60 -2.94
CA MET A 264 14.20 6.11 -3.76
C MET A 264 15.47 5.86 -2.96
N GLN A 265 15.80 6.72 -2.00
CA GLN A 265 16.96 6.51 -1.11
C GLN A 265 16.84 5.24 -0.26
N GLU A 266 15.62 4.82 0.02
CA GLU A 266 15.32 3.62 0.82
C GLU A 266 15.05 2.37 -0.06
N GLY A 267 15.09 2.50 -1.40
CA GLY A 267 14.85 1.39 -2.33
C GLY A 267 13.37 1.05 -2.53
N VAL A 268 12.50 2.02 -2.33
CA VAL A 268 11.07 1.91 -2.64
C VAL A 268 10.81 2.54 -4.00
N VAL A 269 10.58 1.71 -5.02
CA VAL A 269 10.40 2.15 -6.41
C VAL A 269 8.93 2.30 -6.80
N PHE A 270 8.02 1.68 -6.05
CA PHE A 270 6.57 1.77 -6.28
C PHE A 270 5.83 2.02 -4.97
N ALA A 271 5.13 3.14 -4.90
CA ALA A 271 4.36 3.56 -3.72
C ALA A 271 3.09 4.29 -4.12
N GLY A 272 2.23 4.56 -3.14
CA GLY A 272 1.08 5.44 -3.27
C GLY A 272 1.04 6.43 -2.12
N ILE A 273 0.85 7.71 -2.38
CA ILE A 273 0.54 8.69 -1.35
C ILE A 273 -0.95 9.03 -1.38
N ASP A 274 -1.54 9.23 -0.22
CA ASP A 274 -2.93 9.64 -0.09
C ASP A 274 -2.98 11.12 0.34
N MET A 275 -3.74 11.91 -0.41
CA MET A 275 -3.86 13.36 -0.18
C MET A 275 -5.32 13.81 -0.17
N ILE A 276 -5.68 14.57 0.84
CA ILE A 276 -6.99 15.24 0.97
C ILE A 276 -6.75 16.74 0.89
N GLY A 277 -7.31 17.40 -0.14
CA GLY A 277 -6.92 18.77 -0.44
C GLY A 277 -5.41 18.85 -0.70
N ASP A 278 -4.72 19.72 0.02
CA ASP A 278 -3.28 19.93 -0.04
C ASP A 278 -2.50 19.12 1.03
N TYR A 279 -3.19 18.26 1.79
CA TYR A 279 -2.60 17.57 2.93
C TYR A 279 -2.31 16.10 2.61
N LEU A 280 -1.08 15.67 2.93
CA LEU A 280 -0.65 14.27 2.94
C LEU A 280 -1.24 13.56 4.16
N THR A 281 -1.85 12.41 3.96
CA THR A 281 -2.49 11.64 5.04
C THR A 281 -1.85 10.27 5.28
N GLU A 282 -1.21 9.67 4.26
CA GLU A 282 -0.59 8.35 4.32
C GLU A 282 0.40 8.15 3.18
N ILE A 283 1.43 7.30 3.39
CA ILE A 283 2.39 6.86 2.37
C ILE A 283 2.36 5.33 2.32
N ASN A 284 1.76 4.77 1.28
CA ASN A 284 1.56 3.33 1.12
C ASN A 284 2.74 2.74 0.32
N ILE A 285 3.51 1.85 0.95
CA ILE A 285 4.74 1.25 0.37
C ILE A 285 4.68 -0.27 0.24
N THR A 286 3.72 -0.94 0.86
CA THR A 286 3.56 -2.40 0.81
C THR A 286 2.93 -2.83 -0.53
N SER A 287 1.61 -2.70 -0.64
CA SER A 287 0.83 -3.14 -1.80
C SER A 287 -0.10 -2.02 -2.32
N PRO A 288 0.42 -0.83 -2.76
CA PRO A 288 -0.44 0.25 -3.22
C PRO A 288 -1.28 -0.17 -4.42
N THR A 289 -2.57 0.20 -4.37
CA THR A 289 -3.60 -0.09 -5.37
C THR A 289 -4.02 1.18 -6.12
N GLY A 290 -4.90 1.03 -7.13
CA GLY A 290 -5.46 2.13 -7.92
C GLY A 290 -4.91 2.21 -9.36
N ALA A 291 -3.86 1.46 -9.69
CA ALA A 291 -3.27 1.49 -11.03
C ALA A 291 -4.24 0.99 -12.12
N ARG A 292 -5.05 -0.03 -11.82
CA ARG A 292 -6.04 -0.60 -12.75
C ARG A 292 -7.15 0.41 -13.06
N GLU A 293 -7.67 1.08 -12.05
CA GLU A 293 -8.70 2.12 -12.23
C GLU A 293 -8.17 3.30 -13.04
N ILE A 294 -6.93 3.74 -12.77
CA ILE A 294 -6.27 4.80 -13.55
C ILE A 294 -6.16 4.38 -15.01
N LEU A 295 -5.63 3.19 -15.30
CA LEU A 295 -5.50 2.67 -16.67
C LEU A 295 -6.86 2.64 -17.40
N VAL A 296 -7.87 2.05 -16.77
CA VAL A 296 -9.19 1.87 -17.40
C VAL A 296 -9.82 3.20 -17.76
N GLN A 297 -9.71 4.20 -16.86
CA GLN A 297 -10.38 5.49 -17.02
C GLN A 297 -9.58 6.49 -17.85
N SER A 298 -8.26 6.59 -17.65
CA SER A 298 -7.40 7.59 -18.32
C SER A 298 -6.72 7.08 -19.58
N LYS A 299 -6.69 5.75 -19.79
CA LYS A 299 -5.89 5.07 -20.83
C LYS A 299 -4.38 5.23 -20.67
N GLN A 300 -3.91 5.80 -19.55
CA GLN A 300 -2.49 5.88 -19.21
C GLN A 300 -2.16 4.75 -18.23
N ASN A 301 -1.09 4.01 -18.51
CA ASN A 301 -0.74 2.80 -17.75
C ASN A 301 0.43 3.05 -16.79
N PRO A 302 0.17 3.20 -15.47
CA PRO A 302 1.23 3.39 -14.49
C PRO A 302 2.19 2.19 -14.40
N ILE A 303 1.68 0.97 -14.64
CA ILE A 303 2.49 -0.24 -14.52
C ILE A 303 3.44 -0.39 -15.71
N GLN A 304 3.03 0.03 -16.90
CA GLN A 304 3.94 0.07 -18.04
C GLN A 304 5.14 1.00 -17.76
N GLN A 305 4.90 2.18 -17.16
CA GLN A 305 5.98 3.09 -16.74
C GLN A 305 6.89 2.43 -15.68
N LEU A 306 6.30 1.74 -14.67
CA LEU A 306 7.08 1.03 -13.67
C LEU A 306 8.00 -0.02 -14.31
N LEU A 307 7.46 -0.90 -15.15
CA LEU A 307 8.22 -1.98 -15.77
C LEU A 307 9.29 -1.52 -16.75
N GLN A 308 9.12 -0.36 -17.41
CA GLN A 308 10.12 0.25 -18.29
C GLN A 308 11.33 0.79 -17.52
N SER A 309 11.18 1.02 -16.24
CA SER A 309 12.20 1.63 -15.39
C SER A 309 12.91 0.61 -14.47
N LEU A 310 12.52 -0.67 -14.49
CA LEU A 310 13.21 -1.80 -13.86
C LEU A 310 14.30 -2.38 -14.76
#